data_fd7343cb9999c63bcfd61a221f2da730
#
_entry.id   fd7343cb9999c63bcfd61a221f2da730
#
_cell.length_a   1.000
_cell.length_b   1.000
_cell.length_c   1.000
_cell.angle_alpha   90.00
_cell.angle_beta   90.00
_cell.angle_gamma   90.00
#
_symmetry.space_group_name_H-M   'P 1'
#
loop_
_entity.id
_entity.type
_entity.pdbx_description
1 polymer ?
#
loop_
_entity_poly.entity_id
_entity_poly.type
_entity_poly.pdbx_seq_one_letter_code
_entity_poly.pdbx_strand_id
1 'polypeptide(L)'
;MEELEDKIWFPNYLRQQQTEYIGWLVCVFKLYEPIAAKINEAASKKGNSIKDVGSGSGGPWLSLSKLPIFQKTQIKLTDKFPQPSGIYPPNITYETVSFNPLIEEFSNNELLTFFNAFHHFSDIEKQEIIGRALAQNNSIFIAEILSPSFIEYFKILFTTTIVQYILAPFVKPFRLSRLFFTWIIPLNIFTVTYDGLISVYKCRKNRHMESFCKSLPFKNGYDAGKTSSLFGKVYYMHIW
;
A
#
# COMPACT_ATOMS: atom_id res chain seq x y z
N MET A 1 -11.01 1.33 15.83
CA MET A 1 -11.58 2.14 14.73
C MET A 1 -11.22 1.48 13.42
N GLU A 2 -12.14 1.42 12.48
CA GLU A 2 -11.96 0.81 11.16
C GLU A 2 -12.13 1.87 10.09
N GLU A 3 -11.39 1.75 9.01
CA GLU A 3 -11.48 2.62 7.85
C GLU A 3 -12.74 2.33 7.05
N LEU A 4 -13.28 3.34 6.35
CA LEU A 4 -14.49 3.18 5.54
C LEU A 4 -14.23 2.23 4.37
N GLU A 5 -13.04 2.29 3.78
CA GLU A 5 -12.67 1.44 2.65
C GLU A 5 -12.63 -0.06 3.00
N ASP A 6 -12.44 -0.42 4.27
CA ASP A 6 -12.48 -1.82 4.74
C ASP A 6 -13.90 -2.38 4.86
N LYS A 7 -14.91 -1.51 4.82
CA LYS A 7 -16.32 -1.92 5.03
C LYS A 7 -16.95 -2.50 3.77
N ILE A 8 -17.63 -3.63 3.90
CA ILE A 8 -18.33 -4.29 2.79
C ILE A 8 -19.41 -3.38 2.18
N TRP A 9 -20.09 -2.57 3.02
CA TRP A 9 -21.14 -1.65 2.58
C TRP A 9 -20.62 -0.37 1.93
N PHE A 10 -19.30 -0.10 2.03
CA PHE A 10 -18.72 1.13 1.47
C PHE A 10 -18.79 1.10 -0.07
N PRO A 11 -19.33 2.15 -0.73
CA PRO A 11 -19.56 2.12 -2.15
C PRO A 11 -18.27 1.95 -2.98
N ASN A 12 -18.26 0.96 -3.88
CA ASN A 12 -17.07 0.66 -4.69
C ASN A 12 -16.56 1.84 -5.50
N TYR A 13 -17.44 2.71 -6.00
CA TYR A 13 -17.01 3.89 -6.75
C TYR A 13 -16.28 4.93 -5.89
N LEU A 14 -16.60 5.08 -4.60
CA LEU A 14 -15.87 5.94 -3.67
C LEU A 14 -14.53 5.30 -3.30
N ARG A 15 -14.53 3.99 -2.99
CA ARG A 15 -13.30 3.22 -2.73
C ARG A 15 -12.34 3.34 -3.90
N GLN A 16 -12.81 3.19 -5.14
CA GLN A 16 -12.00 3.34 -6.34
C GLN A 16 -11.41 4.75 -6.46
N GLN A 17 -12.21 5.79 -6.24
CA GLN A 17 -11.72 7.16 -6.34
C GLN A 17 -10.71 7.50 -5.24
N GLN A 18 -10.87 6.93 -4.05
CA GLN A 18 -9.95 7.05 -2.92
C GLN A 18 -8.61 6.39 -3.24
N THR A 19 -8.62 5.12 -3.65
CA THR A 19 -7.40 4.38 -3.98
C THR A 19 -6.68 4.94 -5.21
N GLU A 20 -7.43 5.44 -6.22
CA GLU A 20 -6.87 6.14 -7.37
C GLU A 20 -6.17 7.45 -6.97
N TYR A 21 -6.77 8.24 -6.08
CA TYR A 21 -6.16 9.48 -5.61
C TYR A 21 -4.86 9.22 -4.83
N ILE A 22 -4.90 8.31 -3.86
CA ILE A 22 -3.74 7.94 -3.05
C ILE A 22 -2.64 7.34 -3.93
N GLY A 23 -2.98 6.38 -4.79
CA GLY A 23 -2.05 5.73 -5.72
C GLY A 23 -1.41 6.73 -6.68
N TRP A 24 -2.19 7.69 -7.21
CA TRP A 24 -1.68 8.74 -8.07
C TRP A 24 -0.69 9.66 -7.33
N LEU A 25 -1.01 10.10 -6.11
CA LEU A 25 -0.08 10.90 -5.29
C LEU A 25 1.24 10.16 -5.05
N VAL A 26 1.16 8.90 -4.66
CA VAL A 26 2.33 8.05 -4.40
C VAL A 26 3.23 7.96 -5.64
N CYS A 27 2.63 7.82 -6.83
CA CYS A 27 3.35 7.74 -8.10
C CYS A 27 3.98 9.08 -8.50
N VAL A 28 3.20 10.17 -8.47
CA VAL A 28 3.66 11.50 -8.90
C VAL A 28 4.80 12.00 -8.03
N PHE A 29 4.69 11.79 -6.73
CA PHE A 29 5.71 12.20 -5.77
C PHE A 29 6.78 11.14 -5.49
N LYS A 30 6.72 9.99 -6.19
CA LYS A 30 7.74 8.93 -6.14
C LYS A 30 8.07 8.48 -4.72
N LEU A 31 7.05 8.37 -3.86
CA LEU A 31 7.25 8.27 -2.42
C LEU A 31 8.03 7.01 -2.00
N TYR A 32 7.92 5.91 -2.75
CA TYR A 32 8.61 4.65 -2.48
C TYR A 32 9.88 4.41 -3.32
N GLU A 33 10.23 5.31 -4.25
CA GLU A 33 11.46 5.19 -5.05
C GLU A 33 12.74 5.05 -4.19
N PRO A 34 12.87 5.73 -3.02
CA PRO A 34 14.05 5.59 -2.16
C PRO A 34 14.32 4.18 -1.62
N ILE A 35 13.32 3.29 -1.62
CA ILE A 35 13.47 1.90 -1.19
C ILE A 35 13.46 0.90 -2.35
N ALA A 36 13.37 1.36 -3.59
CA ALA A 36 13.26 0.52 -4.78
C ALA A 36 14.40 -0.51 -4.91
N ALA A 37 15.64 -0.11 -4.61
CA ALA A 37 16.79 -1.02 -4.64
C ALA A 37 16.65 -2.18 -3.64
N LYS A 38 16.14 -1.90 -2.43
CA LYS A 38 15.90 -2.92 -1.41
C LYS A 38 14.79 -3.89 -1.81
N ILE A 39 13.71 -3.38 -2.41
CA ILE A 39 12.62 -4.22 -2.93
C ILE A 39 13.15 -5.13 -4.05
N ASN A 40 13.95 -4.58 -4.96
CA ASN A 40 14.52 -5.36 -6.06
C ASN A 40 15.49 -6.45 -5.56
N GLU A 41 16.33 -6.13 -4.57
CA GLU A 41 17.20 -7.13 -3.92
C GLU A 41 16.37 -8.26 -3.30
N ALA A 42 15.29 -7.93 -2.58
CA ALA A 42 14.40 -8.92 -2.00
C ALA A 42 13.70 -9.78 -3.07
N ALA A 43 13.22 -9.16 -4.16
CA ALA A 43 12.56 -9.84 -5.27
C ALA A 43 13.51 -10.78 -6.03
N SER A 44 14.76 -10.40 -6.21
CA SER A 44 15.75 -11.23 -6.91
C SER A 44 16.00 -12.56 -6.20
N LYS A 45 15.90 -12.59 -4.88
CA LYS A 45 16.01 -13.81 -4.05
C LYS A 45 14.79 -14.72 -4.18
N LYS A 46 13.71 -14.25 -4.81
CA LYS A 46 12.44 -14.95 -5.05
C LYS A 46 12.10 -15.04 -6.55
N GLY A 47 13.12 -15.20 -7.40
CA GLY A 47 12.94 -15.38 -8.84
C GLY A 47 12.33 -14.18 -9.58
N ASN A 48 12.41 -12.97 -9.02
CA ASN A 48 11.78 -11.77 -9.54
C ASN A 48 10.25 -11.86 -9.66
N SER A 49 9.61 -12.63 -8.79
CA SER A 49 8.16 -12.73 -8.66
C SER A 49 7.68 -11.94 -7.44
N ILE A 50 6.77 -11.00 -7.67
CA ILE A 50 6.17 -10.17 -6.62
C ILE A 50 4.66 -10.34 -6.66
N LYS A 51 4.06 -10.58 -5.49
CA LYS A 51 2.63 -10.43 -5.26
C LYS A 51 2.41 -9.25 -4.31
N ASP A 52 1.76 -8.20 -4.80
CA ASP A 52 1.39 -7.04 -4.01
C ASP A 52 0.01 -7.24 -3.39
N VAL A 53 -0.10 -7.07 -2.08
CA VAL A 53 -1.32 -7.34 -1.30
C VAL A 53 -1.88 -6.03 -0.75
N GLY A 54 -3.16 -5.78 -1.02
CA GLY A 54 -3.79 -4.51 -0.71
C GLY A 54 -3.36 -3.42 -1.70
N SER A 55 -3.32 -3.78 -2.99
CA SER A 55 -2.79 -2.89 -4.05
C SER A 55 -3.71 -1.71 -4.38
N GLY A 56 -4.98 -1.75 -3.94
CA GLY A 56 -5.96 -0.73 -4.31
C GLY A 56 -6.06 -0.58 -5.83
N SER A 57 -5.79 0.61 -6.36
CA SER A 57 -5.76 0.88 -7.80
C SER A 57 -4.41 0.62 -8.49
N GLY A 58 -3.47 -0.02 -7.81
CA GLY A 58 -2.13 -0.34 -8.32
C GLY A 58 -0.99 0.39 -7.63
N GLY A 59 -1.29 1.34 -6.74
CA GLY A 59 -0.37 2.01 -5.83
C GLY A 59 0.97 2.39 -6.46
N PRO A 60 2.09 2.16 -5.74
CA PRO A 60 3.41 2.59 -6.20
C PRO A 60 3.91 1.80 -7.41
N TRP A 61 3.36 0.62 -7.69
CA TRP A 61 3.81 -0.23 -8.79
C TRP A 61 3.59 0.39 -10.16
N LEU A 62 2.60 1.29 -10.32
CA LEU A 62 2.41 2.04 -11.57
C LEU A 62 3.60 2.93 -11.94
N SER A 63 4.43 3.30 -10.98
CA SER A 63 5.69 4.05 -11.20
C SER A 63 6.92 3.18 -11.02
N LEU A 64 7.02 2.38 -9.96
CA LEU A 64 8.19 1.55 -9.66
C LEU A 64 8.50 0.53 -10.75
N SER A 65 7.47 -0.11 -11.33
CA SER A 65 7.66 -1.11 -12.40
C SER A 65 8.34 -0.58 -13.66
N LYS A 66 8.30 0.75 -13.86
CA LYS A 66 8.96 1.43 -14.99
C LYS A 66 10.46 1.65 -14.78
N LEU A 67 10.94 1.50 -13.55
CA LEU A 67 12.36 1.60 -13.27
C LEU A 67 13.13 0.44 -13.93
N PRO A 68 14.33 0.70 -14.49
CA PRO A 68 15.11 -0.34 -15.16
C PRO A 68 15.34 -1.59 -14.32
N ILE A 69 15.49 -1.44 -13.01
CA ILE A 69 15.70 -2.55 -12.05
C ILE A 69 14.55 -3.53 -11.98
N PHE A 70 13.31 -3.13 -12.33
CA PHE A 70 12.11 -3.98 -12.29
C PHE A 70 11.65 -4.49 -13.65
N GLN A 71 12.39 -4.23 -14.74
CA GLN A 71 11.97 -4.66 -16.09
C GLN A 71 11.79 -6.17 -16.25
N LYS A 72 12.54 -6.97 -15.48
CA LYS A 72 12.46 -8.44 -15.47
C LYS A 72 11.56 -9.00 -14.37
N THR A 73 10.99 -8.13 -13.55
CA THR A 73 10.16 -8.52 -12.40
C THR A 73 8.72 -8.67 -12.83
N GLN A 74 8.10 -9.81 -12.54
CA GLN A 74 6.67 -10.05 -12.72
C GLN A 74 5.94 -9.59 -11.46
N ILE A 75 4.96 -8.72 -11.61
CA ILE A 75 4.24 -8.09 -10.51
C ILE A 75 2.76 -8.42 -10.64
N LYS A 76 2.22 -9.08 -9.62
CA LYS A 76 0.81 -9.42 -9.51
C LYS A 76 0.17 -8.56 -8.44
N LEU A 77 -0.78 -7.72 -8.83
CA LEU A 77 -1.52 -6.86 -7.91
C LEU A 77 -2.77 -7.58 -7.43
N THR A 78 -2.98 -7.61 -6.11
CA THR A 78 -4.13 -8.25 -5.49
C THR A 78 -4.75 -7.37 -4.42
N ASP A 79 -6.06 -7.45 -4.24
CA ASP A 79 -6.78 -6.67 -3.24
C ASP A 79 -8.00 -7.44 -2.73
N LYS A 80 -8.42 -7.15 -1.49
CA LYS A 80 -9.67 -7.67 -0.92
C LYS A 80 -10.91 -7.12 -1.65
N PHE A 81 -10.83 -5.87 -2.11
CA PHE A 81 -11.84 -5.19 -2.90
C PHE A 81 -11.24 -4.71 -4.22
N PRO A 82 -11.02 -5.59 -5.20
CA PRO A 82 -10.28 -5.26 -6.41
C PRO A 82 -10.84 -4.03 -7.14
N GLN A 83 -9.97 -3.05 -7.41
CA GLN A 83 -10.32 -1.79 -8.07
C GLN A 83 -9.38 -1.53 -9.26
N PRO A 84 -9.43 -2.36 -10.31
CA PRO A 84 -8.58 -2.14 -11.48
C PRO A 84 -8.91 -0.79 -12.12
N SER A 85 -7.92 0.08 -12.26
CA SER A 85 -8.12 1.47 -12.70
C SER A 85 -7.68 1.77 -14.12
N GLY A 86 -7.25 0.76 -14.89
CA GLY A 86 -6.89 1.04 -16.26
C GLY A 86 -5.83 0.13 -16.87
N ILE A 87 -4.97 0.71 -17.73
CA ILE A 87 -3.91 0.00 -18.44
C ILE A 87 -2.68 -0.07 -17.54
N TYR A 88 -2.22 -1.29 -17.30
CA TYR A 88 -1.02 -1.56 -16.52
C TYR A 88 0.19 -1.77 -17.43
N PRO A 89 1.43 -1.47 -16.96
CA PRO A 89 2.66 -1.88 -17.64
C PRO A 89 2.70 -3.37 -17.95
N PRO A 90 3.42 -3.81 -19.00
CA PRO A 90 3.41 -5.21 -19.45
C PRO A 90 3.84 -6.25 -18.42
N ASN A 91 4.64 -5.84 -17.43
CA ASN A 91 5.13 -6.68 -16.35
C ASN A 91 4.21 -6.68 -15.11
N ILE A 92 3.04 -6.02 -15.21
CA ILE A 92 2.03 -5.99 -14.15
C ILE A 92 0.77 -6.73 -14.61
N THR A 93 0.30 -7.66 -13.78
CA THR A 93 -1.02 -8.28 -13.88
C THR A 93 -1.86 -7.87 -12.68
N TYR A 94 -3.08 -7.39 -12.91
CA TYR A 94 -4.02 -7.08 -11.84
C TYR A 94 -5.05 -8.20 -11.73
N GLU A 95 -5.16 -8.84 -10.55
CA GLU A 95 -6.17 -9.86 -10.29
C GLU A 95 -7.50 -9.20 -9.90
N THR A 96 -8.56 -9.55 -10.62
CA THR A 96 -9.92 -9.05 -10.36
C THR A 96 -10.68 -9.89 -9.36
N VAL A 97 -10.13 -11.03 -8.96
CA VAL A 97 -10.67 -11.88 -7.91
C VAL A 97 -10.22 -11.31 -6.56
N SER A 98 -11.14 -11.26 -5.60
CA SER A 98 -10.84 -10.85 -4.23
C SER A 98 -9.75 -11.71 -3.63
N PHE A 99 -8.77 -11.10 -2.99
CA PHE A 99 -7.69 -11.78 -2.29
C PHE A 99 -7.58 -11.27 -0.84
N ASN A 100 -7.86 -12.15 0.10
CA ASN A 100 -7.69 -11.86 1.53
C ASN A 100 -6.52 -12.70 2.08
N PRO A 101 -5.40 -12.08 2.51
CA PRO A 101 -4.20 -12.78 2.95
C PRO A 101 -4.40 -13.62 4.23
N LEU A 102 -5.52 -13.45 4.93
CA LEU A 102 -5.88 -14.27 6.09
C LEU A 102 -6.58 -15.58 5.72
N ILE A 103 -7.14 -15.67 4.51
CA ILE A 103 -7.97 -16.81 4.10
C ILE A 103 -7.32 -17.54 2.91
N GLU A 104 -6.94 -16.75 1.87
CA GLU A 104 -6.41 -17.29 0.62
C GLU A 104 -4.99 -17.83 0.80
N GLU A 105 -4.64 -18.82 0.00
CA GLU A 105 -3.28 -19.36 0.00
C GLU A 105 -2.34 -18.48 -0.81
N PHE A 106 -1.10 -18.37 -0.33
CA PHE A 106 -0.03 -17.76 -1.09
C PHE A 106 0.59 -18.77 -2.06
N SER A 107 1.04 -18.30 -3.21
CA SER A 107 1.91 -19.09 -4.06
C SER A 107 3.27 -19.30 -3.38
N ASN A 108 4.05 -20.26 -3.83
CA ASN A 108 5.37 -20.52 -3.27
C ASN A 108 6.45 -19.62 -3.91
N ASN A 109 7.44 -19.25 -3.12
CA ASN A 109 8.67 -18.60 -3.57
C ASN A 109 8.46 -17.24 -4.25
N GLU A 110 7.57 -16.41 -3.70
CA GLU A 110 7.32 -15.04 -4.14
C GLU A 110 7.75 -14.03 -3.07
N LEU A 111 8.01 -12.79 -3.48
CA LEU A 111 8.07 -11.65 -2.58
C LEU A 111 6.65 -11.07 -2.42
N LEU A 112 6.10 -11.14 -1.22
CA LEU A 112 4.85 -10.47 -0.89
C LEU A 112 5.16 -9.02 -0.51
N THR A 113 4.51 -8.05 -1.15
CA THR A 113 4.66 -6.63 -0.80
C THR A 113 3.39 -6.07 -0.23
N PHE A 114 3.52 -5.19 0.77
CA PHE A 114 2.44 -4.43 1.38
C PHE A 114 2.84 -2.96 1.42
N PHE A 115 2.20 -2.13 0.61
CA PHE A 115 2.45 -0.70 0.59
C PHE A 115 1.30 0.05 1.28
N ASN A 116 1.57 0.61 2.45
CA ASN A 116 0.60 1.36 3.23
C ASN A 116 -0.72 0.58 3.45
N ALA A 117 -0.59 -0.74 3.61
CA ALA A 117 -1.70 -1.67 3.75
C ALA A 117 -1.59 -2.57 5.00
N PHE A 118 -0.37 -2.77 5.51
CA PHE A 118 -0.14 -3.71 6.61
C PHE A 118 -0.70 -3.22 7.95
N HIS A 119 -0.88 -1.91 8.12
CA HIS A 119 -1.49 -1.32 9.30
C HIS A 119 -3.00 -1.61 9.44
N HIS A 120 -3.67 -2.09 8.38
CA HIS A 120 -5.07 -2.53 8.45
C HIS A 120 -5.25 -3.76 9.33
N PHE A 121 -4.23 -4.62 9.46
CA PHE A 121 -4.27 -5.85 10.23
C PHE A 121 -3.93 -5.63 11.71
N SER A 122 -4.59 -6.38 12.59
CA SER A 122 -4.21 -6.48 14.00
C SER A 122 -2.85 -7.18 14.15
N ASP A 123 -2.21 -7.09 15.32
CA ASP A 123 -0.91 -7.72 15.55
C ASP A 123 -0.97 -9.26 15.43
N ILE A 124 -2.08 -9.87 15.81
CA ILE A 124 -2.31 -11.31 15.67
C ILE A 124 -2.40 -11.68 14.19
N GLU A 125 -3.21 -10.96 13.43
CA GLU A 125 -3.35 -11.18 11.98
C GLU A 125 -2.03 -10.95 11.24
N LYS A 126 -1.24 -9.93 11.63
CA LYS A 126 0.10 -9.70 11.08
C LYS A 126 1.03 -10.90 11.30
N GLN A 127 1.04 -11.46 12.51
CA GLN A 127 1.83 -12.66 12.81
C GLN A 127 1.36 -13.87 11.99
N GLU A 128 0.04 -14.04 11.85
CA GLU A 128 -0.53 -15.12 11.04
C GLU A 128 -0.14 -15.00 9.57
N ILE A 129 -0.30 -13.80 8.96
CA ILE A 129 0.09 -13.53 7.57
C ILE A 129 1.58 -13.84 7.36
N ILE A 130 2.46 -13.37 8.26
CA ILE A 130 3.90 -13.62 8.16
C ILE A 130 4.20 -15.12 8.29
N GLY A 131 3.62 -15.80 9.27
CA GLY A 131 3.83 -17.24 9.50
C GLY A 131 3.42 -18.08 8.28
N ARG A 132 2.23 -17.80 7.72
CA ARG A 132 1.74 -18.48 6.51
C ARG A 132 2.61 -18.23 5.29
N ALA A 133 3.06 -16.99 5.10
CA ALA A 133 3.95 -16.65 3.99
C ALA A 133 5.30 -17.35 4.08
N LEU A 134 5.94 -17.32 5.25
CA LEU A 134 7.23 -17.97 5.47
C LEU A 134 7.15 -19.51 5.33
N ALA A 135 6.03 -20.12 5.77
CA ALA A 135 5.80 -21.55 5.61
C ALA A 135 5.78 -22.01 4.14
N GLN A 136 5.45 -21.10 3.22
CA GLN A 136 5.45 -21.34 1.77
C GLN A 136 6.70 -20.79 1.06
N ASN A 137 7.80 -20.65 1.80
CA ASN A 137 9.06 -20.12 1.29
C ASN A 137 8.94 -18.72 0.63
N ASN A 138 7.98 -17.91 1.04
CA ASN A 138 7.88 -16.53 0.61
C ASN A 138 8.73 -15.63 1.51
N SER A 139 9.00 -14.42 1.05
CA SER A 139 9.46 -13.33 1.89
C SER A 139 8.46 -12.17 1.85
N ILE A 140 8.49 -11.32 2.84
CA ILE A 140 7.52 -10.22 2.96
C ILE A 140 8.25 -8.90 3.02
N PHE A 141 7.84 -7.94 2.22
CA PHE A 141 8.34 -6.57 2.25
C PHE A 141 7.19 -5.61 2.55
N ILE A 142 7.24 -4.99 3.71
CA ILE A 142 6.25 -4.03 4.19
C ILE A 142 6.85 -2.64 4.09
N ALA A 143 6.10 -1.68 3.53
CA ALA A 143 6.51 -0.30 3.44
C ALA A 143 5.36 0.64 3.79
N GLU A 144 5.58 1.50 4.79
CA GLU A 144 4.59 2.43 5.33
C GLU A 144 5.14 3.86 5.31
N ILE A 145 4.35 4.80 4.80
CA ILE A 145 4.72 6.23 4.75
C ILE A 145 4.15 7.03 5.92
N LEU A 146 3.19 6.45 6.64
CA LEU A 146 2.52 7.11 7.76
C LEU A 146 3.18 6.75 9.08
N SER A 147 3.24 7.71 9.99
CA SER A 147 3.66 7.50 11.37
C SER A 147 2.85 8.39 12.32
N PRO A 148 2.58 7.95 13.54
CA PRO A 148 1.77 8.75 14.48
C PRO A 148 2.58 9.94 14.95
N SER A 149 2.27 11.11 14.43
CA SER A 149 2.78 12.38 14.91
C SER A 149 1.76 13.48 14.62
N PHE A 150 1.79 14.56 15.37
CA PHE A 150 0.93 15.72 15.07
C PHE A 150 1.18 16.24 13.65
N ILE A 151 2.41 16.22 13.18
CA ILE A 151 2.76 16.66 11.82
C ILE A 151 2.07 15.77 10.78
N GLU A 152 1.98 14.47 10.99
CA GLU A 152 1.30 13.55 10.04
C GLU A 152 -0.21 13.83 9.99
N TYR A 153 -0.86 14.09 11.12
CA TYR A 153 -2.27 14.50 11.13
C TYR A 153 -2.50 15.78 10.32
N PHE A 154 -1.64 16.78 10.48
CA PHE A 154 -1.72 18.02 9.68
C PHE A 154 -1.46 17.77 8.20
N LYS A 155 -0.48 16.92 7.86
CA LYS A 155 -0.23 16.55 6.47
C LYS A 155 -1.44 15.85 5.85
N ILE A 156 -2.04 14.88 6.55
CA ILE A 156 -3.25 14.22 6.07
C ILE A 156 -4.35 15.24 5.84
N LEU A 157 -4.67 16.06 6.83
CA LEU A 157 -5.68 17.11 6.67
C LEU A 157 -5.39 17.99 5.45
N PHE A 158 -4.17 18.46 5.28
CA PHE A 158 -3.79 19.31 4.15
C PHE A 158 -3.88 18.58 2.81
N THR A 159 -3.34 17.36 2.73
CA THR A 159 -3.29 16.59 1.47
C THR A 159 -4.67 16.07 1.05
N THR A 160 -5.51 15.66 1.99
CA THR A 160 -6.82 15.09 1.69
C THR A 160 -7.94 16.14 1.58
N THR A 161 -7.66 17.39 1.95
CA THR A 161 -8.59 18.51 1.75
C THR A 161 -8.10 19.43 0.64
N ILE A 162 -7.16 20.34 0.93
CA ILE A 162 -6.72 21.39 0.00
C ILE A 162 -6.06 20.82 -1.24
N VAL A 163 -5.09 19.89 -1.07
CA VAL A 163 -4.37 19.31 -2.20
C VAL A 163 -5.32 18.46 -3.05
N GLN A 164 -6.18 17.65 -2.44
CA GLN A 164 -7.18 16.86 -3.16
C GLN A 164 -8.17 17.74 -3.94
N TYR A 165 -8.64 18.83 -3.33
CA TYR A 165 -9.55 19.78 -3.98
C TYR A 165 -8.91 20.40 -5.23
N ILE A 166 -7.64 20.81 -5.16
CA ILE A 166 -6.92 21.44 -6.26
C ILE A 166 -6.53 20.41 -7.33
N LEU A 167 -6.06 19.24 -6.92
CA LEU A 167 -5.48 18.24 -7.83
C LEU A 167 -6.49 17.23 -8.39
N ALA A 168 -7.75 17.23 -7.94
CA ALA A 168 -8.78 16.32 -8.42
C ALA A 168 -8.87 16.19 -9.97
N PRO A 169 -8.73 17.26 -10.78
CA PRO A 169 -8.78 17.17 -12.25
C PRO A 169 -7.58 16.45 -12.86
N PHE A 170 -6.46 16.41 -12.18
CA PHE A 170 -5.19 15.86 -12.68
C PHE A 170 -5.00 14.39 -12.33
N VAL A 171 -5.79 13.88 -11.37
CA VAL A 171 -5.72 12.47 -10.96
C VAL A 171 -6.10 11.54 -12.10
N LYS A 172 -5.24 10.56 -12.37
CA LYS A 172 -5.46 9.56 -13.43
C LYS A 172 -5.97 8.23 -12.85
N PRO A 173 -6.92 7.57 -13.56
CA PRO A 173 -7.63 8.02 -14.77
C PRO A 173 -8.55 9.21 -14.47
N PHE A 174 -8.78 10.08 -15.45
CA PHE A 174 -9.68 11.21 -15.30
C PHE A 174 -11.13 10.73 -15.14
N ARG A 175 -11.86 11.30 -14.16
CA ARG A 175 -13.26 10.96 -13.87
C ARG A 175 -14.08 12.21 -13.55
N LEU A 176 -15.15 12.49 -14.30
CA LEU A 176 -16.10 13.57 -13.97
C LEU A 176 -16.77 13.34 -12.61
N SER A 177 -17.08 12.09 -12.27
CA SER A 177 -17.63 11.74 -10.95
C SER A 177 -16.70 12.12 -9.79
N ARG A 178 -15.38 12.07 -9.99
CA ARG A 178 -14.41 12.54 -8.97
C ARG A 178 -14.57 14.04 -8.74
N LEU A 179 -14.71 14.85 -9.81
CA LEU A 179 -14.91 16.29 -9.66
C LEU A 179 -16.22 16.58 -8.93
N PHE A 180 -17.30 15.89 -9.31
CA PHE A 180 -18.59 16.03 -8.65
C PHE A 180 -18.52 15.70 -7.16
N PHE A 181 -17.93 14.55 -6.79
CA PHE A 181 -17.79 14.11 -5.39
C PHE A 181 -16.63 14.78 -4.62
N THR A 182 -15.88 15.66 -5.27
CA THR A 182 -14.88 16.50 -4.60
C THR A 182 -15.35 17.94 -4.44
N TRP A 183 -16.03 18.50 -5.46
CA TRP A 183 -16.34 19.94 -5.51
C TRP A 183 -17.79 20.29 -5.18
N ILE A 184 -18.74 19.42 -5.56
CA ILE A 184 -20.19 19.70 -5.41
C ILE A 184 -20.71 19.01 -4.14
N ILE A 185 -20.49 17.70 -4.00
CA ILE A 185 -20.81 16.93 -2.78
C ILE A 185 -19.49 16.33 -2.27
N PRO A 186 -18.80 16.97 -1.31
CA PRO A 186 -17.39 16.67 -1.01
C PRO A 186 -17.17 15.33 -0.28
N LEU A 187 -17.83 14.26 -0.76
CA LEU A 187 -17.72 12.92 -0.19
C LEU A 187 -16.30 12.37 -0.27
N ASN A 188 -15.58 12.60 -1.39
CA ASN A 188 -14.20 12.15 -1.52
C ASN A 188 -13.28 12.80 -0.48
N ILE A 189 -13.45 14.10 -0.26
CA ILE A 189 -12.67 14.81 0.77
C ILE A 189 -12.96 14.20 2.13
N PHE A 190 -14.24 14.02 2.46
CA PHE A 190 -14.63 13.49 3.76
C PHE A 190 -14.11 12.06 3.99
N THR A 191 -14.33 11.15 3.01
CA THR A 191 -13.97 9.74 3.17
C THR A 191 -12.45 9.54 3.21
N VAL A 192 -11.70 10.18 2.30
CA VAL A 192 -10.23 10.09 2.27
C VAL A 192 -9.59 10.71 3.51
N THR A 193 -10.15 11.83 3.99
CA THR A 193 -9.67 12.46 5.23
C THR A 193 -9.93 11.57 6.45
N TYR A 194 -11.14 11.05 6.56
CA TYR A 194 -11.52 10.17 7.67
C TYR A 194 -10.60 8.94 7.74
N ASP A 195 -10.45 8.22 6.62
CA ASP A 195 -9.61 7.03 6.55
C ASP A 195 -8.14 7.37 6.80
N GLY A 196 -7.64 8.45 6.20
CA GLY A 196 -6.26 8.89 6.42
C GLY A 196 -5.93 9.21 7.89
N LEU A 197 -6.86 9.82 8.63
CA LEU A 197 -6.66 10.07 10.07
C LEU A 197 -6.65 8.77 10.89
N ILE A 198 -7.48 7.80 10.52
CA ILE A 198 -7.47 6.47 11.15
C ILE A 198 -6.19 5.71 10.82
N SER A 199 -5.73 5.75 9.57
CA SER A 199 -4.47 5.14 9.13
C SER A 199 -3.27 5.68 9.93
N VAL A 200 -3.18 7.00 10.14
CA VAL A 200 -2.13 7.59 11.00
C VAL A 200 -2.19 7.01 12.41
N TYR A 201 -3.39 6.85 12.99
CA TYR A 201 -3.54 6.25 14.31
C TYR A 201 -3.13 4.78 14.33
N LYS A 202 -3.54 3.98 13.33
CA LYS A 202 -3.18 2.57 13.21
C LYS A 202 -1.67 2.37 13.02
N CYS A 203 -1.01 3.26 12.29
CA CYS A 203 0.44 3.25 12.04
C CYS A 203 1.30 3.56 13.27
N ARG A 204 0.70 3.77 14.47
CA ARG A 204 1.44 4.11 15.70
C ARG A 204 2.58 3.16 16.04
N LYS A 205 2.53 1.92 15.58
CA LYS A 205 3.55 0.90 15.82
C LYS A 205 4.65 0.86 14.76
N ASN A 206 4.52 1.58 13.64
CA ASN A 206 5.51 1.56 12.56
C ASN A 206 6.91 2.00 13.00
N ARG A 207 7.01 2.81 14.05
CA ARG A 207 8.30 3.20 14.64
C ARG A 207 9.04 2.05 15.32
N HIS A 208 8.34 0.96 15.61
CA HIS A 208 8.83 -0.19 16.35
C HIS A 208 8.89 -1.46 15.50
N MET A 209 9.07 -1.33 14.18
CA MET A 209 9.12 -2.48 13.26
C MET A 209 10.18 -3.50 13.65
N GLU A 210 11.36 -3.06 14.08
CA GLU A 210 12.41 -3.96 14.55
C GLU A 210 11.99 -4.73 15.80
N SER A 211 11.36 -4.06 16.78
CA SER A 211 10.85 -4.72 17.98
C SER A 211 9.76 -5.72 17.65
N PHE A 212 8.91 -5.40 16.67
CA PHE A 212 7.90 -6.33 16.18
C PHE A 212 8.54 -7.58 15.54
N CYS A 213 9.56 -7.42 14.68
CA CYS A 213 10.29 -8.56 14.12
C CYS A 213 10.89 -9.48 15.20
N LYS A 214 11.48 -8.88 16.24
CA LYS A 214 12.05 -9.63 17.38
C LYS A 214 11.00 -10.38 18.20
N SER A 215 9.75 -9.92 18.20
CA SER A 215 8.63 -10.54 18.93
C SER A 215 7.94 -11.67 18.16
N LEU A 216 8.31 -11.93 16.91
CA LEU A 216 7.72 -13.00 16.12
C LEU A 216 8.03 -14.38 16.75
N PRO A 217 7.05 -15.29 16.80
CA PRO A 217 7.20 -16.58 17.48
C PRO A 217 8.01 -17.62 16.70
N PHE A 218 8.58 -17.26 15.55
CA PHE A 218 9.32 -18.14 14.66
C PHE A 218 10.69 -17.56 14.31
N LYS A 219 11.65 -18.44 13.96
CA LYS A 219 12.95 -18.02 13.48
C LYS A 219 12.84 -17.43 12.08
N ASN A 220 13.23 -16.19 11.93
CA ASN A 220 13.23 -15.44 10.68
C ASN A 220 14.45 -14.51 10.61
N GLY A 221 14.93 -14.26 9.39
CA GLY A 221 15.80 -13.14 9.10
C GLY A 221 14.95 -11.89 8.89
N TYR A 222 15.49 -10.71 9.22
CA TYR A 222 14.82 -9.46 8.89
C TYR A 222 15.81 -8.31 8.67
N ASP A 223 15.40 -7.37 7.83
CA ASP A 223 15.98 -6.02 7.70
C ASP A 223 14.86 -5.01 7.90
N ALA A 224 14.99 -4.13 8.85
CA ALA A 224 14.00 -3.09 9.12
C ALA A 224 14.68 -1.74 9.28
N GLY A 225 14.05 -0.71 8.73
CA GLY A 225 14.62 0.62 8.76
C GLY A 225 13.68 1.71 8.28
N LYS A 226 14.26 2.87 8.06
CA LYS A 226 13.57 4.03 7.51
C LYS A 226 14.49 4.78 6.56
N THR A 227 13.89 5.36 5.51
CA THR A 227 14.59 6.26 4.59
C THR A 227 13.81 7.55 4.40
N SER A 228 14.46 8.61 3.98
CA SER A 228 13.80 9.88 3.70
C SER A 228 13.11 9.83 2.33
N SER A 229 11.92 10.40 2.26
CA SER A 229 11.16 10.64 1.05
C SER A 229 10.74 12.10 1.00
N LEU A 230 10.18 12.56 -0.12
CA LEU A 230 9.82 13.97 -0.34
C LEU A 230 8.91 14.54 0.76
N PHE A 231 7.96 13.73 1.25
CA PHE A 231 6.98 14.17 2.26
C PHE A 231 7.21 13.57 3.66
N GLY A 232 8.37 12.98 3.93
CA GLY A 232 8.64 12.42 5.24
C GLY A 232 9.54 11.19 5.20
N LYS A 233 9.20 10.18 5.97
CA LYS A 233 9.97 8.94 6.05
C LYS A 233 9.15 7.79 5.52
N VAL A 234 9.79 6.90 4.78
CA VAL A 234 9.28 5.57 4.47
C VAL A 234 9.88 4.61 5.48
N TYR A 235 9.03 3.97 6.24
CA TYR A 235 9.40 2.87 7.14
C TYR A 235 9.28 1.57 6.37
N TYR A 236 10.28 0.71 6.44
CA TYR A 236 10.24 -0.58 5.76
C TYR A 236 10.65 -1.72 6.67
N MET A 237 10.17 -2.90 6.35
CA MET A 237 10.51 -4.16 7.00
C MET A 237 10.49 -5.26 5.94
N HIS A 238 11.61 -5.98 5.80
CA HIS A 238 11.75 -7.16 4.98
C HIS A 238 11.99 -8.36 5.89
N ILE A 239 11.22 -9.43 5.74
CA ILE A 239 11.26 -10.65 6.55
C ILE A 239 11.40 -11.86 5.62
N TRP A 240 12.32 -12.79 5.95
CA TRP A 240 12.56 -14.00 5.15
C TRP A 240 12.94 -15.20 6.01
#